data_d806a0ffcd7ba5a2162d008cff2dc350
#
_entry.id   d806a0ffcd7ba5a2162d008cff2dc350
#
_cell.length_a   1.000
_cell.length_b   1.000
_cell.length_c   1.000
_cell.angle_alpha   90.00
_cell.angle_beta   90.00
_cell.angle_gamma   90.00
#
_symmetry.space_group_name_H-M   'P 1'
#
loop_
_entity.id
_entity.type
_entity.pdbx_description
1 polymer ?
#
loop_
_entity_poly.entity_id
_entity_poly.type
_entity_poly.pdbx_seq_one_letter_code
_entity_poly.pdbx_strand_id
1 'polypeptide(L)'
;MAGLTSEGLVIKRLPEVLSDTKQKEVELFADLVPVGEVVDTTDSSTLGRLAALASPSAADVWEAIQQVYSAFDANSTTGIAQDNLYAIGGMTRQEATSTTAQVLVKGDTNTFITPSSVVSSSTTGKQFNVVNGIALSVSIASGIDVSILVLANSTAYTITYATTTTTSNITYTSDASATVVEILNGLKALIDSAHPSLQATIVGTTLQLMCVDVFQTVNFTTTANLGIVKVSTVGDVVANEAVTIEQ
;
A
#
# COMPACT_ATOMS: atom_id res chain seq x y z
N MET A 1 -16.16 -29.80 35.63
CA MET A 1 -16.70 -30.72 34.61
C MET A 1 -16.37 -30.11 33.26
N ALA A 2 -15.79 -30.88 32.35
CA ALA A 2 -15.50 -30.34 31.00
C ALA A 2 -16.76 -30.42 30.15
N GLY A 3 -16.86 -29.52 29.15
CA GLY A 3 -17.99 -29.38 28.25
C GLY A 3 -18.52 -27.96 28.17
N LEU A 4 -19.70 -27.75 27.62
CA LEU A 4 -20.34 -26.47 27.51
C LEU A 4 -20.93 -26.04 28.86
N THR A 5 -20.47 -24.89 29.38
CA THR A 5 -20.90 -24.30 30.65
C THR A 5 -21.59 -22.96 30.43
N SER A 6 -22.12 -22.33 31.48
CA SER A 6 -22.65 -20.95 31.43
C SER A 6 -21.59 -19.92 31.11
N GLU A 7 -20.30 -20.21 31.27
CA GLU A 7 -19.15 -19.33 31.01
C GLU A 7 -18.48 -19.66 29.68
N GLY A 8 -18.98 -20.64 28.92
CA GLY A 8 -18.43 -21.07 27.65
C GLY A 8 -17.96 -22.52 27.66
N LEU A 9 -17.10 -22.86 26.65
CA LEU A 9 -16.57 -24.21 26.50
C LEU A 9 -15.34 -24.41 27.39
N VAL A 10 -15.43 -25.38 28.30
CA VAL A 10 -14.30 -25.83 29.12
C VAL A 10 -13.77 -27.13 28.54
N ILE A 11 -12.54 -27.15 28.06
CA ILE A 11 -11.90 -28.34 27.47
C ILE A 11 -10.97 -29.02 28.48
N LYS A 12 -10.71 -30.30 28.27
CA LYS A 12 -9.66 -31.04 28.97
C LYS A 12 -8.36 -31.00 28.18
N ARG A 13 -7.28 -30.61 28.85
CA ARG A 13 -5.93 -30.69 28.28
C ARG A 13 -5.32 -32.05 28.48
N LEU A 14 -4.25 -32.39 27.74
CA LEU A 14 -3.60 -33.71 27.79
C LEU A 14 -3.30 -34.20 29.21
N PRO A 15 -2.77 -33.40 30.14
CA PRO A 15 -2.51 -33.86 31.53
C PRO A 15 -3.81 -34.31 32.27
N GLU A 16 -4.90 -33.58 32.05
CA GLU A 16 -6.20 -33.89 32.66
C GLU A 16 -6.82 -35.14 32.06
N VAL A 17 -6.74 -35.28 30.72
CA VAL A 17 -7.21 -36.50 30.03
C VAL A 17 -6.43 -37.72 30.49
N LEU A 18 -5.08 -37.60 30.59
CA LEU A 18 -4.22 -38.68 31.08
C LEU A 18 -4.54 -39.06 32.52
N SER A 19 -4.73 -38.05 33.39
CA SER A 19 -5.12 -38.29 34.79
C SER A 19 -6.48 -39.03 34.91
N ASP A 20 -7.46 -38.56 34.14
CA ASP A 20 -8.81 -39.19 34.13
C ASP A 20 -8.77 -40.63 33.58
N THR A 21 -7.94 -40.87 32.56
CA THR A 21 -7.75 -42.21 31.98
C THR A 21 -7.13 -43.16 33.01
N LYS A 22 -6.07 -42.76 33.68
CA LYS A 22 -5.40 -43.52 34.74
C LYS A 22 -6.35 -43.79 35.90
N GLN A 23 -7.16 -42.80 36.30
CA GLN A 23 -8.16 -43.01 37.37
C GLN A 23 -9.22 -44.03 36.95
N LYS A 24 -9.73 -43.99 35.72
CA LYS A 24 -10.66 -44.96 35.20
C LYS A 24 -10.07 -46.37 35.13
N GLU A 25 -8.81 -46.48 34.74
CA GLU A 25 -8.10 -47.78 34.75
C GLU A 25 -8.03 -48.36 36.17
N VAL A 26 -7.72 -47.53 37.18
CA VAL A 26 -7.74 -47.95 38.58
C VAL A 26 -9.15 -48.48 39.00
N GLU A 27 -10.18 -47.73 38.63
CA GLU A 27 -11.60 -48.14 38.95
C GLU A 27 -12.00 -49.43 38.24
N LEU A 28 -11.66 -49.59 36.94
CA LEU A 28 -12.06 -50.74 36.13
C LEU A 28 -11.31 -52.03 36.47
N PHE A 29 -10.05 -51.91 36.90
CA PHE A 29 -9.18 -53.05 37.16
C PHE A 29 -9.00 -53.35 38.64
N ALA A 30 -9.71 -52.64 39.54
CA ALA A 30 -9.63 -52.82 40.98
C ALA A 30 -9.90 -54.26 41.43
N ASP A 31 -10.85 -54.96 40.77
CA ASP A 31 -11.24 -56.31 41.09
C ASP A 31 -10.22 -57.38 40.61
N LEU A 32 -9.26 -56.99 39.79
CA LEU A 32 -8.25 -57.88 39.21
C LEU A 32 -6.95 -57.96 40.03
N VAL A 33 -6.82 -57.11 41.02
CA VAL A 33 -5.64 -57.11 41.93
C VAL A 33 -5.99 -57.73 43.29
N PRO A 34 -5.02 -58.37 43.96
CA PRO A 34 -5.25 -58.93 45.30
C PRO A 34 -5.71 -57.89 46.30
N VAL A 35 -6.48 -58.34 47.29
CA VAL A 35 -6.96 -57.46 48.38
C VAL A 35 -5.76 -56.80 49.12
N GLY A 36 -5.68 -55.47 49.10
CA GLY A 36 -4.64 -54.68 49.68
C GLY A 36 -3.60 -54.17 48.68
N GLU A 37 -3.65 -54.56 47.42
CA GLU A 37 -2.83 -54.00 46.34
C GLU A 37 -3.58 -52.95 45.55
N VAL A 38 -2.83 -52.04 44.90
CA VAL A 38 -3.37 -50.95 44.05
C VAL A 38 -2.98 -51.22 42.62
N VAL A 39 -3.89 -50.96 41.71
CA VAL A 39 -3.63 -51.02 40.28
C VAL A 39 -2.47 -50.07 39.90
N ASP A 40 -1.41 -50.60 39.33
CA ASP A 40 -0.24 -49.80 38.94
C ASP A 40 -0.50 -49.09 37.60
N THR A 41 -0.67 -47.78 37.65
CA THR A 41 -0.82 -46.87 36.49
C THR A 41 0.37 -45.89 36.36
N THR A 42 1.53 -46.25 36.93
CA THR A 42 2.77 -45.48 36.74
C THR A 42 3.21 -45.49 35.28
N ASP A 43 4.01 -44.52 34.86
CA ASP A 43 4.47 -44.39 33.46
C ASP A 43 5.30 -45.59 32.98
N SER A 44 5.86 -46.40 33.90
CA SER A 44 6.58 -47.62 33.62
C SER A 44 5.70 -48.86 33.50
N SER A 45 4.50 -48.80 34.03
CA SER A 45 3.53 -49.93 33.99
C SER A 45 2.90 -50.11 32.60
N THR A 46 2.35 -51.28 32.33
CA THR A 46 1.64 -51.55 31.09
C THR A 46 0.39 -50.69 30.94
N LEU A 47 -0.41 -50.50 32.01
CA LEU A 47 -1.59 -49.66 32.01
C LEU A 47 -1.22 -48.19 31.83
N GLY A 48 -0.23 -47.68 32.56
CA GLY A 48 0.24 -46.30 32.38
C GLY A 48 0.72 -45.97 30.96
N ARG A 49 1.35 -46.97 30.27
CA ARG A 49 1.73 -46.81 28.86
C ARG A 49 0.53 -46.83 27.93
N LEU A 50 -0.50 -47.67 28.21
CA LEU A 50 -1.76 -47.67 27.44
C LEU A 50 -2.51 -46.36 27.62
N ALA A 51 -2.60 -45.83 28.85
CA ALA A 51 -3.16 -44.51 29.11
C ALA A 51 -2.40 -43.40 28.32
N ALA A 52 -1.08 -43.44 28.34
CA ALA A 52 -0.24 -42.48 27.60
C ALA A 52 -0.39 -42.59 26.08
N LEU A 53 -0.71 -43.78 25.55
CA LEU A 53 -0.96 -44.01 24.14
C LEU A 53 -2.36 -43.49 23.71
N ALA A 54 -3.38 -43.65 24.54
CA ALA A 54 -4.77 -43.29 24.22
C ALA A 54 -5.09 -41.82 24.49
N SER A 55 -4.49 -41.23 25.52
CA SER A 55 -4.79 -39.87 25.98
C SER A 55 -4.53 -38.76 24.94
N PRO A 56 -3.47 -38.79 24.11
CA PRO A 56 -3.24 -37.77 23.07
C PRO A 56 -4.44 -37.69 22.09
N SER A 57 -4.94 -38.82 21.58
CA SER A 57 -6.08 -38.82 20.64
C SER A 57 -7.34 -38.18 21.26
N ALA A 58 -7.59 -38.42 22.55
CA ALA A 58 -8.70 -37.79 23.23
C ALA A 58 -8.46 -36.28 23.47
N ALA A 59 -7.23 -35.86 23.73
CA ALA A 59 -6.86 -34.43 23.84
C ALA A 59 -7.00 -33.71 22.49
N ASP A 60 -6.59 -34.35 21.39
CA ASP A 60 -6.76 -33.79 20.03
C ASP A 60 -8.26 -33.58 19.69
N VAL A 61 -9.13 -34.47 20.12
CA VAL A 61 -10.58 -34.29 19.94
C VAL A 61 -11.08 -33.07 20.73
N TRP A 62 -10.61 -32.85 21.95
CA TRP A 62 -10.96 -31.65 22.71
C TRP A 62 -10.47 -30.36 22.04
N GLU A 63 -9.28 -30.37 21.49
CA GLU A 63 -8.75 -29.22 20.74
C GLU A 63 -9.56 -28.96 19.46
N ALA A 64 -9.94 -30.00 18.72
CA ALA A 64 -10.79 -29.87 17.55
C ALA A 64 -12.18 -29.29 17.92
N ILE A 65 -12.78 -29.73 19.04
CA ILE A 65 -14.04 -29.16 19.55
C ILE A 65 -13.86 -27.69 19.90
N GLN A 66 -12.75 -27.31 20.52
CA GLN A 66 -12.45 -25.89 20.81
C GLN A 66 -12.35 -25.05 19.54
N GLN A 67 -11.68 -25.56 18.49
CA GLN A 67 -11.57 -24.88 17.21
C GLN A 67 -12.94 -24.67 16.56
N VAL A 68 -13.78 -25.71 16.56
CA VAL A 68 -15.15 -25.59 16.04
C VAL A 68 -15.97 -24.60 16.86
N TYR A 69 -15.89 -24.65 18.18
CA TYR A 69 -16.59 -23.69 19.05
C TYR A 69 -16.16 -22.24 18.78
N SER A 70 -14.85 -22.01 18.67
CA SER A 70 -14.29 -20.68 18.37
C SER A 70 -14.68 -20.19 16.98
N ALA A 71 -14.90 -21.09 16.01
CA ALA A 71 -15.33 -20.73 14.67
C ALA A 71 -16.75 -20.12 14.60
N PHE A 72 -17.57 -20.34 15.64
CA PHE A 72 -18.91 -19.74 15.77
C PHE A 72 -18.91 -18.45 16.59
N ASP A 73 -17.79 -18.03 17.17
CA ASP A 73 -17.70 -16.77 17.90
C ASP A 73 -17.24 -15.64 16.97
N ALA A 74 -18.12 -14.69 16.70
CA ALA A 74 -17.87 -13.57 15.79
C ALA A 74 -16.70 -12.68 16.24
N ASN A 75 -16.32 -12.69 17.52
CA ASN A 75 -15.24 -11.85 18.05
C ASN A 75 -13.87 -12.52 17.99
N SER A 76 -13.83 -13.85 17.90
CA SER A 76 -12.57 -14.61 17.92
C SER A 76 -12.26 -15.32 16.60
N THR A 77 -13.27 -15.49 15.72
CA THR A 77 -13.11 -16.19 14.45
C THR A 77 -12.38 -15.35 13.42
N THR A 78 -11.55 -16.00 12.58
CA THR A 78 -10.77 -15.38 11.51
C THR A 78 -10.81 -16.20 10.23
N GLY A 79 -10.46 -15.57 9.10
CA GLY A 79 -10.34 -16.25 7.80
C GLY A 79 -11.64 -16.83 7.29
N ILE A 80 -11.61 -18.07 6.76
CA ILE A 80 -12.76 -18.74 6.13
C ILE A 80 -13.91 -18.95 7.12
N ALA A 81 -13.63 -19.26 8.40
CA ALA A 81 -14.67 -19.44 9.41
C ALA A 81 -15.45 -18.13 9.65
N GLN A 82 -14.75 -17.00 9.66
CA GLN A 82 -15.36 -15.67 9.75
C GLN A 82 -16.23 -15.36 8.53
N ASP A 83 -15.72 -15.65 7.33
CA ASP A 83 -16.47 -15.44 6.09
C ASP A 83 -17.77 -16.27 6.07
N ASN A 84 -17.71 -17.53 6.51
CA ASN A 84 -18.87 -18.39 6.62
C ASN A 84 -19.90 -17.87 7.65
N LEU A 85 -19.42 -17.39 8.80
CA LEU A 85 -20.27 -16.82 9.84
C LEU A 85 -21.01 -15.56 9.35
N TYR A 86 -20.32 -14.66 8.66
CA TYR A 86 -20.92 -13.47 8.09
C TYR A 86 -21.86 -13.78 6.93
N ALA A 87 -21.58 -14.82 6.13
CA ALA A 87 -22.46 -15.28 5.06
C ALA A 87 -23.84 -15.71 5.57
N ILE A 88 -23.94 -16.28 6.78
CA ILE A 88 -25.22 -16.58 7.44
C ILE A 88 -26.04 -15.31 7.66
N GLY A 89 -25.37 -14.17 7.95
CA GLY A 89 -26.02 -12.86 8.06
C GLY A 89 -26.25 -12.14 6.73
N GLY A 90 -25.97 -12.78 5.59
CA GLY A 90 -26.10 -12.17 4.27
C GLY A 90 -25.00 -11.17 3.93
N MET A 91 -23.90 -11.15 4.69
CA MET A 91 -22.75 -10.30 4.45
C MET A 91 -21.67 -11.06 3.69
N THR A 92 -20.99 -10.38 2.77
CA THR A 92 -19.84 -10.91 2.05
C THR A 92 -18.61 -10.05 2.35
N ARG A 93 -17.47 -10.71 2.47
CA ARG A 93 -16.19 -10.00 2.61
C ARG A 93 -15.96 -9.14 1.38
N GLN A 94 -15.53 -7.89 1.59
CA GLN A 94 -15.04 -7.08 0.49
C GLN A 94 -13.68 -7.63 0.03
N GLU A 95 -13.53 -7.82 -1.28
CA GLU A 95 -12.25 -8.23 -1.84
C GLU A 95 -11.22 -7.10 -1.66
N ALA A 96 -9.96 -7.51 -1.49
CA ALA A 96 -8.86 -6.56 -1.45
C ALA A 96 -8.76 -5.81 -2.78
N THR A 97 -8.75 -4.48 -2.73
CA THR A 97 -8.56 -3.64 -3.91
C THR A 97 -7.15 -3.06 -3.92
N SER A 98 -6.58 -2.95 -5.11
CA SER A 98 -5.28 -2.30 -5.27
C SER A 98 -5.38 -0.81 -4.98
N THR A 99 -4.40 -0.28 -4.24
CA THR A 99 -4.30 1.16 -3.97
C THR A 99 -3.98 1.92 -5.26
N THR A 100 -4.72 2.99 -5.54
CA THR A 100 -4.44 3.93 -6.62
C THR A 100 -3.74 5.17 -6.07
N ALA A 101 -2.82 5.74 -6.84
CA ALA A 101 -2.14 6.98 -6.49
C ALA A 101 -1.90 7.82 -7.75
N GLN A 102 -1.76 9.13 -7.55
CA GLN A 102 -1.32 10.04 -8.61
C GLN A 102 0.17 10.31 -8.45
N VAL A 103 0.89 10.28 -9.56
CA VAL A 103 2.32 10.54 -9.61
C VAL A 103 2.62 11.65 -10.61
N LEU A 104 3.57 12.51 -10.27
CA LEU A 104 4.10 13.49 -11.19
C LEU A 104 5.22 12.84 -12.02
N VAL A 105 5.03 12.79 -13.33
CA VAL A 105 6.00 12.22 -14.26
C VAL A 105 6.68 13.34 -15.02
N LYS A 106 8.02 13.31 -15.07
CA LYS A 106 8.85 14.28 -15.77
C LYS A 106 9.73 13.60 -16.81
N GLY A 107 9.75 14.12 -18.01
CA GLY A 107 10.55 13.57 -19.10
C GLY A 107 10.64 14.50 -20.30
N ASP A 108 11.17 13.99 -21.40
CA ASP A 108 11.30 14.71 -22.64
C ASP A 108 9.95 14.99 -23.28
N THR A 109 9.84 16.14 -23.94
CA THR A 109 8.62 16.55 -24.65
C THR A 109 8.22 15.50 -25.70
N ASN A 110 6.90 15.26 -25.83
CA ASN A 110 6.33 14.27 -26.77
C ASN A 110 6.65 12.79 -26.45
N THR A 111 7.16 12.50 -25.24
CA THR A 111 7.27 11.12 -24.77
C THR A 111 5.90 10.61 -24.33
N PHE A 112 5.62 9.34 -24.66
CA PHE A 112 4.40 8.67 -24.24
C PHE A 112 4.74 7.44 -23.39
N ILE A 113 4.19 7.38 -22.19
CA ILE A 113 4.30 6.21 -21.31
C ILE A 113 3.05 5.36 -21.50
N THR A 114 3.25 4.14 -21.92
CA THR A 114 2.14 3.22 -22.23
C THR A 114 1.43 2.75 -20.95
N PRO A 115 0.13 2.44 -21.03
CA PRO A 115 -0.58 1.74 -19.95
C PRO A 115 0.16 0.45 -19.57
N SER A 116 0.04 0.04 -18.32
CA SER A 116 0.71 -1.13 -17.75
C SER A 116 2.25 -1.03 -17.65
N SER A 117 2.85 0.12 -17.97
CA SER A 117 4.26 0.37 -17.66
C SER A 117 4.47 0.32 -16.14
N VAL A 118 5.56 -0.31 -15.72
CA VAL A 118 5.87 -0.50 -14.30
C VAL A 118 6.72 0.66 -13.78
N VAL A 119 6.27 1.26 -12.68
CA VAL A 119 7.01 2.26 -11.91
C VAL A 119 7.33 1.66 -10.55
N SER A 120 8.57 1.75 -10.11
CA SER A 120 9.01 1.25 -8.80
C SER A 120 9.43 2.39 -7.88
N SER A 121 9.06 2.27 -6.59
CA SER A 121 9.57 3.17 -5.56
C SER A 121 11.05 2.86 -5.29
N SER A 122 11.92 3.87 -5.41
CA SER A 122 13.35 3.73 -5.09
C SER A 122 13.61 3.46 -3.60
N THR A 123 12.69 3.85 -2.73
CA THR A 123 12.83 3.71 -1.27
C THR A 123 12.34 2.36 -0.77
N THR A 124 11.21 1.89 -1.29
CA THR A 124 10.53 0.68 -0.77
C THR A 124 10.60 -0.51 -1.72
N GLY A 125 11.00 -0.32 -2.98
CA GLY A 125 10.98 -1.34 -4.03
C GLY A 125 9.56 -1.74 -4.49
N LYS A 126 8.50 -1.15 -3.93
CA LYS A 126 7.12 -1.44 -4.33
C LYS A 126 6.88 -1.01 -5.77
N GLN A 127 6.13 -1.83 -6.50
CA GLN A 127 5.84 -1.63 -7.90
C GLN A 127 4.40 -1.18 -8.12
N PHE A 128 4.22 -0.30 -9.09
CA PHE A 128 2.93 0.26 -9.50
C PHE A 128 2.84 0.19 -11.02
N ASN A 129 1.66 -0.09 -11.52
CA ASN A 129 1.36 -0.05 -12.96
C ASN A 129 0.70 1.30 -13.31
N VAL A 130 1.10 1.85 -14.43
CA VAL A 130 0.43 3.02 -15.03
C VAL A 130 -0.96 2.60 -15.51
N VAL A 131 -2.00 3.27 -15.02
CA VAL A 131 -3.41 2.94 -15.33
C VAL A 131 -3.75 3.36 -16.76
N ASN A 132 -3.50 4.65 -17.06
CA ASN A 132 -3.78 5.25 -18.38
C ASN A 132 -2.46 5.69 -19.00
N GLY A 133 -2.41 5.74 -20.33
CA GLY A 133 -1.23 6.27 -21.02
C GLY A 133 -0.97 7.72 -20.60
N ILE A 134 0.30 8.06 -20.31
CA ILE A 134 0.71 9.39 -19.87
C ILE A 134 1.48 10.05 -21.01
N ALA A 135 0.91 11.12 -21.59
CA ALA A 135 1.57 11.91 -22.61
C ALA A 135 2.30 13.11 -21.99
N LEU A 136 3.61 13.19 -22.18
CA LEU A 136 4.41 14.34 -21.77
C LEU A 136 4.30 15.42 -22.87
N SER A 137 3.23 16.22 -22.79
CA SER A 137 2.93 17.25 -23.79
C SER A 137 2.82 18.62 -23.12
N VAL A 138 3.34 19.64 -23.79
CA VAL A 138 3.25 21.03 -23.34
C VAL A 138 1.82 21.55 -23.24
N SER A 139 0.87 20.92 -23.93
CA SER A 139 -0.54 21.30 -23.92
C SER A 139 -1.30 20.88 -22.66
N ILE A 140 -0.76 19.89 -21.91
CA ILE A 140 -1.37 19.35 -20.69
C ILE A 140 -0.33 19.16 -19.58
N ALA A 141 0.57 20.13 -19.44
CA ALA A 141 1.67 20.06 -18.49
C ALA A 141 1.29 20.65 -17.12
N SER A 142 1.75 20.02 -16.04
CA SER A 142 1.75 20.60 -14.70
C SER A 142 3.02 21.43 -14.45
N GLY A 143 4.03 21.29 -15.31
CA GLY A 143 5.25 22.06 -15.26
C GLY A 143 6.14 21.80 -16.48
N ILE A 144 7.09 22.71 -16.68
CA ILE A 144 8.07 22.63 -17.76
C ILE A 144 9.48 23.05 -17.29
N ASP A 145 10.50 22.54 -17.96
CA ASP A 145 11.87 23.05 -17.87
C ASP A 145 12.19 23.84 -19.15
N VAL A 146 12.57 25.08 -18.98
CA VAL A 146 12.89 26.01 -20.07
C VAL A 146 14.37 26.30 -20.10
N SER A 147 15.01 26.23 -21.28
CA SER A 147 16.38 26.65 -21.55
C SER A 147 16.40 27.78 -22.56
N ILE A 148 17.49 28.55 -22.56
CA ILE A 148 17.72 29.57 -23.56
C ILE A 148 18.38 28.92 -24.77
N LEU A 149 17.70 28.98 -25.93
CA LEU A 149 18.23 28.48 -27.19
C LEU A 149 19.07 29.53 -27.94
N VAL A 150 18.62 30.78 -27.91
CA VAL A 150 19.30 31.88 -28.57
C VAL A 150 19.51 33.02 -27.57
N LEU A 151 20.74 33.36 -27.32
CA LEU A 151 21.12 34.48 -26.49
C LEU A 151 21.28 35.75 -27.38
N ALA A 152 20.44 36.75 -27.13
CA ALA A 152 20.45 38.00 -27.90
C ALA A 152 20.21 39.21 -26.98
N ASN A 153 20.85 40.31 -27.30
CA ASN A 153 20.73 41.56 -26.57
C ASN A 153 19.43 42.29 -26.94
N SER A 154 18.90 43.02 -25.97
CA SER A 154 17.68 43.84 -26.13
C SER A 154 16.50 43.07 -26.76
N THR A 155 16.38 41.80 -26.40
CA THR A 155 15.44 40.86 -26.99
C THR A 155 14.46 40.36 -25.93
N ALA A 156 13.17 40.24 -26.32
CA ALA A 156 12.12 39.72 -25.45
C ALA A 156 12.12 38.19 -25.42
N TYR A 157 12.08 37.66 -24.21
CA TYR A 157 11.94 36.23 -23.87
C TYR A 157 10.60 36.04 -23.20
N THR A 158 9.67 35.36 -23.87
CA THR A 158 8.30 35.19 -23.39
C THR A 158 7.95 33.73 -23.15
N ILE A 159 7.41 33.44 -22.00
CA ILE A 159 6.73 32.20 -21.66
C ILE A 159 5.25 32.52 -21.55
N THR A 160 4.42 31.83 -22.30
CA THR A 160 2.97 31.95 -22.21
C THR A 160 2.43 30.67 -21.58
N TYR A 161 1.55 30.83 -20.61
CA TYR A 161 0.78 29.70 -20.08
C TYR A 161 -0.71 29.99 -20.15
N ALA A 162 -1.47 28.99 -20.55
CA ALA A 162 -2.89 29.07 -20.72
C ALA A 162 -3.60 27.97 -19.89
N THR A 163 -4.50 28.39 -19.02
CA THR A 163 -5.50 27.54 -18.37
C THR A 163 -6.73 27.43 -19.26
N THR A 164 -7.73 26.70 -18.83
CA THR A 164 -9.03 26.63 -19.53
C THR A 164 -9.75 27.99 -19.61
N THR A 165 -9.42 28.93 -18.73
CA THR A 165 -10.13 30.21 -18.56
C THR A 165 -9.28 31.44 -18.83
N THR A 166 -7.96 31.34 -18.66
CA THR A 166 -7.04 32.51 -18.74
C THR A 166 -5.79 32.16 -19.53
N THR A 167 -5.27 33.17 -20.23
CA THR A 167 -3.92 33.13 -20.85
C THR A 167 -3.08 34.24 -20.26
N SER A 168 -1.87 33.92 -19.84
CA SER A 168 -0.93 34.88 -19.27
C SER A 168 0.42 34.79 -19.90
N ASN A 169 1.06 35.94 -20.12
CA ASN A 169 2.39 36.07 -20.70
C ASN A 169 3.39 36.57 -19.65
N ILE A 170 4.53 35.91 -19.58
CA ILE A 170 5.65 36.25 -18.73
C ILE A 170 6.78 36.71 -19.69
N THR A 171 7.00 37.98 -19.79
CA THR A 171 7.97 38.56 -20.76
C THR A 171 9.08 39.30 -20.03
N TYR A 172 10.30 38.86 -20.24
CA TYR A 172 11.52 39.56 -19.82
C TYR A 172 12.30 40.04 -21.06
N THR A 173 12.75 41.28 -21.05
CA THR A 173 13.60 41.82 -22.12
C THR A 173 15.03 41.95 -21.61
N SER A 174 15.96 41.27 -22.27
CA SER A 174 17.40 41.35 -21.95
C SER A 174 17.97 42.74 -22.18
N ASP A 175 19.02 43.03 -21.48
CA ASP A 175 19.77 44.27 -21.67
C ASP A 175 20.71 44.26 -22.90
N ALA A 176 21.58 45.23 -23.01
CA ALA A 176 22.57 45.35 -24.10
C ALA A 176 23.74 44.37 -23.98
N SER A 177 23.82 43.59 -22.88
CA SER A 177 24.89 42.62 -22.57
C SER A 177 24.27 41.32 -22.04
N ALA A 178 23.31 40.79 -22.78
CA ALA A 178 22.49 39.65 -22.38
C ALA A 178 23.31 38.45 -21.87
N THR A 179 22.93 37.90 -20.74
CA THR A 179 23.48 36.66 -20.19
C THR A 179 22.39 35.68 -19.86
N VAL A 180 22.70 34.38 -19.88
CA VAL A 180 21.75 33.31 -19.52
C VAL A 180 21.25 33.55 -18.10
N VAL A 181 22.14 33.87 -17.16
CA VAL A 181 21.81 34.08 -15.74
C VAL A 181 20.88 35.26 -15.55
N GLU A 182 21.11 36.38 -16.24
CA GLU A 182 20.26 37.56 -16.21
C GLU A 182 18.83 37.24 -16.66
N ILE A 183 18.72 36.61 -17.83
CA ILE A 183 17.41 36.30 -18.42
C ILE A 183 16.60 35.33 -17.53
N LEU A 184 17.24 34.26 -17.01
CA LEU A 184 16.59 33.31 -16.13
C LEU A 184 16.17 33.98 -14.81
N ASN A 185 17.01 34.84 -14.21
CA ASN A 185 16.64 35.56 -13.00
C ASN A 185 15.51 36.58 -13.26
N GLY A 186 15.52 37.25 -14.40
CA GLY A 186 14.50 38.20 -14.81
C GLY A 186 13.13 37.48 -14.97
N LEU A 187 13.09 36.35 -15.68
CA LEU A 187 11.90 35.57 -15.84
C LEU A 187 11.41 35.05 -14.48
N LYS A 188 12.31 34.50 -13.64
CA LYS A 188 11.97 34.04 -12.30
C LYS A 188 11.37 35.16 -11.44
N ALA A 189 11.96 36.33 -11.41
CA ALA A 189 11.46 37.46 -10.63
C ALA A 189 10.05 37.90 -11.06
N LEU A 190 9.76 37.89 -12.37
CA LEU A 190 8.42 38.16 -12.89
C LEU A 190 7.40 37.10 -12.47
N ILE A 191 7.79 35.82 -12.49
CA ILE A 191 6.91 34.73 -12.04
C ILE A 191 6.61 34.89 -10.55
N ASP A 192 7.62 35.02 -9.72
CA ASP A 192 7.47 35.14 -8.27
C ASP A 192 6.63 36.37 -7.84
N SER A 193 6.68 37.47 -8.61
CA SER A 193 5.97 38.73 -8.29
C SER A 193 4.55 38.82 -8.82
N ALA A 194 4.26 38.23 -9.98
CA ALA A 194 3.02 38.46 -10.71
C ALA A 194 2.20 37.21 -11.00
N HIS A 195 2.76 36.01 -10.80
CA HIS A 195 2.11 34.74 -11.17
C HIS A 195 2.06 33.75 -10.00
N PRO A 196 1.24 33.98 -8.97
CA PRO A 196 1.24 33.18 -7.74
C PRO A 196 0.77 31.72 -7.94
N SER A 197 0.19 31.39 -9.10
CA SER A 197 -0.16 30.02 -9.49
C SER A 197 1.01 29.18 -9.99
N LEU A 198 2.16 29.81 -10.24
CA LEU A 198 3.38 29.18 -10.71
C LEU A 198 4.52 29.33 -9.69
N GLN A 199 5.36 28.33 -9.62
CA GLN A 199 6.60 28.35 -8.87
C GLN A 199 7.77 28.21 -9.83
N ALA A 200 8.80 29.06 -9.72
CA ALA A 200 9.98 29.05 -10.56
C ALA A 200 11.24 28.73 -9.75
N THR A 201 12.05 27.79 -10.24
CA THR A 201 13.34 27.44 -9.67
C THR A 201 14.40 27.36 -10.76
N ILE A 202 15.58 27.96 -10.54
CA ILE A 202 16.70 27.89 -11.48
C ILE A 202 17.61 26.74 -11.07
N VAL A 203 17.86 25.82 -12.01
CA VAL A 203 18.79 24.70 -11.84
C VAL A 203 19.81 24.73 -12.97
N GLY A 204 21.02 25.17 -12.65
CA GLY A 204 22.06 25.38 -13.64
C GLY A 204 21.68 26.47 -14.65
N THR A 205 21.53 26.07 -15.91
CA THR A 205 21.13 26.97 -17.03
C THR A 205 19.65 26.75 -17.45
N THR A 206 18.86 26.15 -16.61
CA THR A 206 17.46 25.82 -16.89
C THR A 206 16.53 26.43 -15.86
N LEU A 207 15.42 27.02 -16.30
CA LEU A 207 14.35 27.51 -15.47
C LEU A 207 13.28 26.40 -15.38
N GLN A 208 13.06 25.89 -14.18
CA GLN A 208 12.00 24.93 -13.90
C GLN A 208 10.75 25.68 -13.43
N LEU A 209 9.65 25.53 -14.16
CA LEU A 209 8.35 26.05 -13.80
C LEU A 209 7.44 24.91 -13.42
N MET A 210 6.74 25.09 -12.30
CA MET A 210 5.73 24.15 -11.85
C MET A 210 4.47 24.92 -11.46
N CYS A 211 3.29 24.36 -11.72
CA CYS A 211 2.07 24.83 -11.11
C CYS A 211 2.13 24.61 -9.60
N VAL A 212 1.68 25.55 -8.80
CA VAL A 212 1.60 25.40 -7.34
C VAL A 212 0.64 24.24 -6.99
N ASP A 213 -0.48 24.14 -7.69
CA ASP A 213 -1.28 22.94 -7.71
C ASP A 213 -0.76 22.01 -8.81
N VAL A 214 -0.02 20.98 -8.41
CA VAL A 214 0.62 20.02 -9.34
C VAL A 214 -0.39 19.19 -10.13
N PHE A 215 -1.66 19.15 -9.70
CA PHE A 215 -2.75 18.48 -10.41
C PHE A 215 -3.41 19.38 -11.47
N GLN A 216 -3.11 20.66 -11.45
CA GLN A 216 -3.55 21.58 -12.48
C GLN A 216 -2.70 21.40 -13.74
N THR A 217 -3.35 21.19 -14.87
CA THR A 217 -2.70 21.14 -16.18
C THR A 217 -2.90 22.46 -16.94
N VAL A 218 -1.85 22.93 -17.55
CA VAL A 218 -1.83 24.14 -18.35
C VAL A 218 -1.15 23.88 -19.69
N ASN A 219 -1.44 24.72 -20.68
CA ASN A 219 -0.71 24.72 -21.94
C ASN A 219 0.42 25.74 -21.87
N PHE A 220 1.66 25.30 -22.07
CA PHE A 220 2.82 26.18 -22.12
C PHE A 220 3.30 26.39 -23.57
N THR A 221 3.62 27.63 -23.91
CA THR A 221 4.31 27.97 -25.16
C THR A 221 5.40 28.98 -24.87
N THR A 222 6.43 29.01 -25.71
CA THR A 222 7.57 29.89 -25.56
C THR A 222 7.90 30.59 -26.88
N THR A 223 8.58 31.78 -26.82
CA THR A 223 9.17 32.37 -27.99
C THR A 223 10.31 31.51 -28.55
N ALA A 224 10.68 31.69 -29.83
CA ALA A 224 11.65 30.83 -30.52
C ALA A 224 13.07 30.86 -29.93
N ASN A 225 13.42 31.87 -29.12
CA ASN A 225 14.67 31.98 -28.39
C ASN A 225 14.72 31.20 -27.07
N LEU A 226 13.58 30.62 -26.65
CA LEU A 226 13.46 29.72 -25.53
C LEU A 226 13.05 28.32 -26.00
N GLY A 227 13.57 27.29 -25.35
CA GLY A 227 13.20 25.88 -25.64
C GLY A 227 12.67 25.21 -24.41
N ILE A 228 11.58 24.43 -24.59
CA ILE A 228 11.08 23.54 -23.54
C ILE A 228 11.84 22.23 -23.65
N VAL A 229 12.62 21.90 -22.63
CA VAL A 229 13.51 20.73 -22.60
C VAL A 229 12.78 19.53 -22.00
N LYS A 230 12.05 19.76 -20.91
CA LYS A 230 11.28 18.70 -20.22
C LYS A 230 9.89 19.18 -19.88
N VAL A 231 8.99 18.22 -19.78
CA VAL A 231 7.60 18.43 -19.39
C VAL A 231 7.29 17.55 -18.19
N SER A 232 6.53 18.08 -17.25
CA SER A 232 5.98 17.34 -16.11
C SER A 232 4.47 17.28 -16.23
N THR A 233 3.89 16.09 -16.05
CA THR A 233 2.44 15.90 -16.05
C THR A 233 2.04 14.88 -14.99
N VAL A 234 0.77 14.87 -14.60
CA VAL A 234 0.23 13.92 -13.62
C VAL A 234 -0.27 12.66 -14.32
N GLY A 235 0.01 11.53 -13.74
CA GLY A 235 -0.50 10.23 -14.19
C GLY A 235 -1.01 9.40 -13.03
N ASP A 236 -1.98 8.54 -13.33
CA ASP A 236 -2.55 7.61 -12.36
C ASP A 236 -1.81 6.28 -12.38
N VAL A 237 -1.47 5.77 -11.20
CA VAL A 237 -0.82 4.48 -11.02
C VAL A 237 -1.62 3.63 -10.02
N VAL A 238 -1.54 2.31 -10.18
CA VAL A 238 -2.16 1.33 -9.30
C VAL A 238 -1.11 0.38 -8.78
N ALA A 239 -1.18 0.04 -7.49
CA ALA A 239 -0.26 -0.91 -6.90
C ALA A 239 -0.42 -2.30 -7.53
N ASN A 240 0.70 -2.97 -7.85
CA ASN A 240 0.70 -4.33 -8.41
C ASN A 240 0.21 -5.38 -7.42
N GLU A 241 0.38 -5.13 -6.13
CA GLU A 241 -0.09 -6.01 -5.07
C GLU A 241 -1.33 -5.39 -4.41
N ALA A 242 -2.40 -6.19 -4.30
CA ALA A 242 -3.53 -5.83 -3.45
C ALA A 242 -3.05 -5.79 -1.99
N VAL A 243 -3.21 -4.66 -1.33
CA VAL A 243 -2.91 -4.55 0.11
C VAL A 243 -4.09 -5.17 0.84
N THR A 244 -3.87 -6.33 1.45
CA THR A 244 -4.82 -6.90 2.42
C THR A 244 -4.74 -5.99 3.65
N ILE A 245 -5.78 -5.21 3.91
CA ILE A 245 -5.93 -4.50 5.17
C ILE A 245 -6.38 -5.56 6.17
N GLU A 246 -5.46 -6.03 7.01
CA GLU A 246 -5.86 -6.77 8.22
C GLU A 246 -6.57 -5.77 9.14
N GLN A 247 -7.86 -6.02 9.36
CA GLN A 247 -8.67 -5.34 10.37
C GLN A 247 -8.52 -6.06 11.70
#